data_2b25aa24482259e078f31eb57db2b45f
#
_entry.id   2b25aa24482259e078f31eb57db2b45f
#
_cell.length_a   1.000
_cell.length_b   1.000
_cell.length_c   1.000
_cell.angle_alpha   90.00
_cell.angle_beta   90.00
_cell.angle_gamma   90.00
#
_symmetry.space_group_name_H-M   'P 1'
#
loop_
_entity.id
_entity.type
_entity.pdbx_description
1 polymer ?
#
loop_
_entity_poly.entity_id
_entity_poly.type
_entity_poly.pdbx_seq_one_letter_code
_entity_poly.pdbx_strand_id
1 'polypeptide(L)'
;FTRKLSIAHKLAEHPRLYFPHFSDFRGRLYPMPSELTPQGNQLAKALLMFADGEKLGKTGLRWLMIHCANEFGLDKETLKDRHSWVEKNLPMLREISSNPLTNKDWRKAEKPFTFLAAAKEIILAIDSGSPENFVSRIPVAFDGTCNGMQILSMLGKDEVGAKATNCSDCEERFDLYLTVARAVQKLIARD
;
A
#
# COMPACT_ATOMS: atom_id res chain seq x y z
N PHE A 1 5.47 -18.47 -11.17
CA PHE A 1 4.67 -17.49 -11.92
C PHE A 1 3.44 -18.17 -12.55
N THR A 2 3.63 -19.11 -13.48
CA THR A 2 2.56 -19.80 -14.25
C THR A 2 1.53 -20.49 -13.35
N ARG A 3 1.98 -21.14 -12.27
CA ARG A 3 1.09 -21.83 -11.32
C ARG A 3 0.11 -20.87 -10.64
N LYS A 4 0.58 -19.68 -10.21
CA LYS A 4 -0.27 -18.64 -9.60
C LYS A 4 -1.34 -18.15 -10.58
N LEU A 5 -0.95 -17.88 -11.82
CA LEU A 5 -1.89 -17.44 -12.86
C LEU A 5 -2.93 -18.53 -13.17
N SER A 6 -2.50 -19.80 -13.26
CA SER A 6 -3.43 -20.93 -13.48
C SER A 6 -4.45 -21.07 -12.35
N ILE A 7 -4.01 -20.91 -11.10
CA ILE A 7 -4.91 -20.94 -9.93
C ILE A 7 -5.86 -19.73 -9.96
N ALA A 8 -5.34 -18.54 -10.21
CA ALA A 8 -6.16 -17.33 -10.29
C ALA A 8 -7.21 -17.44 -11.39
N HIS A 9 -6.84 -17.98 -12.57
CA HIS A 9 -7.77 -18.20 -13.67
C HIS A 9 -8.89 -19.19 -13.30
N LYS A 10 -8.56 -20.29 -12.64
CA LYS A 10 -9.55 -21.28 -12.17
C LYS A 10 -10.51 -20.72 -11.12
N LEU A 11 -10.03 -19.79 -10.30
CA LEU A 11 -10.82 -19.19 -9.22
C LEU A 11 -11.55 -17.90 -9.64
N ALA A 12 -11.26 -17.37 -10.84
CA ALA A 12 -11.81 -16.10 -11.31
C ALA A 12 -13.34 -16.08 -11.44
N GLU A 13 -13.96 -17.24 -11.69
CA GLU A 13 -15.41 -17.37 -11.84
C GLU A 13 -16.14 -17.44 -10.48
N HIS A 14 -15.41 -17.63 -9.38
CA HIS A 14 -16.02 -17.68 -8.06
C HIS A 14 -16.30 -16.26 -7.54
N PRO A 15 -17.51 -15.97 -7.09
CA PRO A 15 -17.87 -14.62 -6.62
C PRO A 15 -17.14 -14.22 -5.34
N ARG A 16 -16.74 -15.20 -4.54
CA ARG A 16 -16.00 -15.00 -3.27
C ARG A 16 -15.01 -16.13 -3.05
N LEU A 17 -13.83 -15.74 -2.52
CA LEU A 17 -12.81 -16.68 -2.08
C LEU A 17 -12.59 -16.51 -0.58
N TYR A 18 -12.40 -17.62 0.10
CA TYR A 18 -12.13 -17.67 1.53
C TYR A 18 -10.77 -18.32 1.75
N PHE A 19 -9.96 -17.68 2.59
CA PHE A 19 -8.63 -18.17 2.93
C PHE A 19 -8.63 -18.71 4.36
N PRO A 20 -8.52 -20.02 4.56
CA PRO A 20 -8.32 -20.57 5.90
C PRO A 20 -6.98 -20.06 6.45
N HIS A 21 -6.98 -19.72 7.73
CA HIS A 21 -5.81 -19.21 8.44
C HIS A 21 -5.46 -20.11 9.62
N PHE A 22 -4.20 -20.09 10.01
CA PHE A 22 -3.73 -20.64 11.27
C PHE A 22 -3.01 -19.56 12.08
N SER A 23 -2.98 -19.74 13.40
CA SER A 23 -2.24 -18.85 14.30
C SER A 23 -0.92 -19.51 14.69
N ASP A 24 0.18 -18.73 14.66
CA ASP A 24 1.45 -19.16 15.24
C ASP A 24 1.45 -18.99 16.76
N PHE A 25 2.52 -19.47 17.44
CA PHE A 25 2.66 -19.37 18.89
C PHE A 25 2.75 -17.93 19.43
N ARG A 26 2.94 -16.94 18.56
CA ARG A 26 2.95 -15.51 18.90
C ARG A 26 1.59 -14.85 18.65
N GLY A 27 0.56 -15.62 18.27
CA GLY A 27 -0.78 -15.11 17.97
C GLY A 27 -0.90 -14.42 16.60
N ARG A 28 0.05 -14.62 15.69
CA ARG A 28 -0.03 -14.05 14.33
C ARG A 28 -0.79 -15.00 13.42
N LEU A 29 -1.67 -14.43 12.61
CA LEU A 29 -2.47 -15.17 11.63
C LEU A 29 -1.77 -15.25 10.27
N TYR A 30 -1.74 -16.46 9.72
CA TYR A 30 -1.18 -16.73 8.40
C TYR A 30 -2.18 -17.50 7.55
N PRO A 31 -2.38 -17.11 6.27
CA PRO A 31 -3.19 -17.90 5.36
C PRO A 31 -2.50 -19.23 5.05
N MET A 32 -3.27 -20.32 5.06
CA MET A 32 -2.78 -21.66 4.75
C MET A 32 -2.38 -21.85 3.27
N PRO A 33 -3.09 -21.28 2.26
CA PRO A 33 -2.69 -21.40 0.88
C PRO A 33 -1.33 -20.74 0.61
N SER A 34 -0.44 -21.43 -0.11
CA SER A 34 0.93 -20.97 -0.37
C SER A 34 1.07 -20.16 -1.68
N GLU A 35 0.22 -20.41 -2.67
CA GLU A 35 0.40 -19.86 -4.00
C GLU A 35 -0.33 -18.52 -4.20
N LEU A 36 -1.65 -18.52 -4.10
CA LEU A 36 -2.49 -17.34 -4.22
C LEU A 36 -3.00 -17.00 -2.82
N THR A 37 -2.45 -15.95 -2.21
CA THR A 37 -2.73 -15.58 -0.82
C THR A 37 -2.56 -14.09 -0.60
N PRO A 38 -3.36 -13.47 0.30
CA PRO A 38 -3.25 -12.04 0.62
C PRO A 38 -1.89 -11.63 1.20
N GLN A 39 -1.15 -12.56 1.82
CA GLN A 39 0.20 -12.34 2.35
C GLN A 39 1.31 -12.81 1.38
N GLY A 40 0.95 -13.12 0.15
CA GLY A 40 1.88 -13.55 -0.90
C GLY A 40 2.76 -12.42 -1.45
N ASN A 41 3.48 -12.76 -2.52
CA ASN A 41 4.26 -11.76 -3.25
C ASN A 41 3.35 -10.76 -3.98
N GLN A 42 3.93 -9.71 -4.57
CA GLN A 42 3.20 -8.65 -5.26
C GLN A 42 2.24 -9.16 -6.36
N LEU A 43 2.60 -10.23 -7.08
CA LEU A 43 1.70 -10.82 -8.09
C LEU A 43 0.44 -11.41 -7.45
N ALA A 44 0.60 -12.18 -6.36
CA ALA A 44 -0.54 -12.75 -5.65
C ALA A 44 -1.46 -11.64 -5.10
N LYS A 45 -0.86 -10.59 -4.51
CA LYS A 45 -1.61 -9.43 -4.01
C LYS A 45 -2.35 -8.68 -5.12
N ALA A 46 -1.73 -8.49 -6.28
CA ALA A 46 -2.34 -7.80 -7.41
C ALA A 46 -3.48 -8.58 -8.09
N LEU A 47 -3.52 -9.90 -7.91
CA LEU A 47 -4.58 -10.76 -8.44
C LEU A 47 -5.77 -10.90 -7.49
N LEU A 48 -5.67 -10.40 -6.26
CA LEU A 48 -6.72 -10.50 -5.24
C LEU A 48 -7.36 -9.13 -4.99
N MET A 49 -8.68 -9.14 -4.90
CA MET A 49 -9.48 -7.97 -4.54
C MET A 49 -10.42 -8.34 -3.39
N PHE A 50 -10.89 -7.36 -2.66
CA PHE A 50 -11.95 -7.59 -1.67
C PHE A 50 -13.24 -8.02 -2.37
N ALA A 51 -13.97 -8.98 -1.77
CA ALA A 51 -15.24 -9.44 -2.32
C ALA A 51 -16.29 -8.31 -2.29
N ASP A 52 -16.29 -7.55 -1.21
CA ASP A 52 -17.10 -6.34 -1.07
C ASP A 52 -16.20 -5.12 -1.23
N GLY A 53 -16.66 -4.15 -2.00
CA GLY A 53 -15.93 -2.91 -2.21
C GLY A 53 -16.56 -1.77 -1.40
N GLU A 54 -15.78 -0.71 -1.24
CA GLU A 54 -16.21 0.51 -0.56
C GLU A 54 -16.16 1.71 -1.50
N LYS A 55 -17.08 2.65 -1.32
CA LYS A 55 -17.05 3.92 -2.06
C LYS A 55 -15.82 4.71 -1.65
N LEU A 56 -15.15 5.30 -2.61
CA LEU A 56 -13.97 6.14 -2.34
C LEU A 56 -14.30 7.35 -1.47
N GLY A 57 -15.52 7.89 -1.58
CA GLY A 57 -15.90 9.10 -0.86
C GLY A 57 -15.01 10.30 -1.23
N LYS A 58 -15.04 11.34 -0.43
CA LYS A 58 -14.36 12.62 -0.72
C LYS A 58 -12.81 12.50 -0.76
N THR A 59 -12.24 11.57 -0.03
CA THR A 59 -10.78 11.48 0.14
C THR A 59 -10.17 10.19 -0.41
N GLY A 60 -10.97 9.19 -0.75
CA GLY A 60 -10.50 7.87 -1.14
C GLY A 60 -9.64 7.87 -2.40
N LEU A 61 -9.98 8.69 -3.40
CA LEU A 61 -9.15 8.81 -4.61
C LEU A 61 -7.74 9.32 -4.27
N ARG A 62 -7.61 10.29 -3.37
CA ARG A 62 -6.32 10.80 -2.90
C ARG A 62 -5.49 9.67 -2.26
N TRP A 63 -6.10 8.84 -1.41
CA TRP A 63 -5.41 7.73 -0.76
C TRP A 63 -5.02 6.62 -1.75
N LEU A 64 -5.87 6.38 -2.73
CA LEU A 64 -5.56 5.44 -3.81
C LEU A 64 -4.38 5.93 -4.66
N MET A 65 -4.29 7.23 -4.94
CA MET A 65 -3.14 7.85 -5.60
C MET A 65 -1.86 7.72 -4.76
N ILE A 66 -1.93 8.00 -3.45
CA ILE A 66 -0.80 7.82 -2.53
C ILE A 66 -0.34 6.35 -2.53
N HIS A 67 -1.27 5.40 -2.48
CA HIS A 67 -0.94 3.97 -2.59
C HIS A 67 -0.23 3.65 -3.91
N CYS A 68 -0.71 4.17 -5.02
CA CYS A 68 -0.08 3.99 -6.32
C CYS A 68 1.38 4.50 -6.33
N ALA A 69 1.64 5.68 -5.76
CA ALA A 69 2.98 6.22 -5.62
C ALA A 69 3.87 5.35 -4.71
N ASN A 70 3.31 4.78 -3.63
CA ASN A 70 4.04 3.85 -2.76
C ASN A 70 4.47 2.58 -3.52
N GLU A 71 3.58 2.04 -4.35
CA GLU A 71 3.87 0.85 -5.15
C GLU A 71 4.89 1.13 -6.27
N PHE A 72 4.98 2.40 -6.70
CA PHE A 72 6.03 2.84 -7.63
C PHE A 72 7.41 2.89 -6.96
N GLY A 73 7.49 3.14 -5.65
CA GLY A 73 8.72 3.24 -4.87
C GLY A 73 8.94 4.61 -4.22
N LEU A 74 7.91 5.45 -4.13
CA LEU A 74 7.97 6.79 -3.52
C LEU A 74 7.49 6.79 -2.06
N ASP A 75 7.54 5.65 -1.38
CA ASP A 75 7.03 5.45 -0.02
C ASP A 75 7.75 6.28 1.06
N LYS A 76 8.87 6.91 0.74
CA LYS A 76 9.66 7.79 1.62
C LYS A 76 9.38 9.27 1.44
N GLU A 77 8.71 9.64 0.35
CA GLU A 77 8.33 11.02 0.07
C GLU A 77 7.17 11.48 0.96
N THR A 78 6.88 12.78 1.01
CA THR A 78 5.73 13.30 1.75
C THR A 78 4.41 12.84 1.09
N LEU A 79 3.32 12.81 1.85
CA LEU A 79 2.00 12.44 1.29
C LEU A 79 1.57 13.39 0.17
N LYS A 80 1.95 14.67 0.28
CA LYS A 80 1.68 15.69 -0.74
C LYS A 80 2.46 15.41 -2.02
N ASP A 81 3.75 15.08 -1.91
CA ASP A 81 4.59 14.80 -3.07
C ASP A 81 4.16 13.53 -3.79
N ARG A 82 3.80 12.48 -3.05
CA ARG A 82 3.24 11.24 -3.64
C ARG A 82 1.98 11.52 -4.44
N HIS A 83 1.05 12.28 -3.87
CA HIS A 83 -0.18 12.66 -4.55
C HIS A 83 0.12 13.46 -5.81
N SER A 84 0.92 14.54 -5.70
CA SER A 84 1.30 15.41 -6.81
C SER A 84 2.05 14.66 -7.92
N TRP A 85 2.86 13.66 -7.56
CA TRP A 85 3.54 12.81 -8.53
C TRP A 85 2.53 12.03 -9.40
N VAL A 86 1.51 11.45 -8.77
CA VAL A 86 0.47 10.70 -9.51
C VAL A 86 -0.33 11.65 -10.40
N GLU A 87 -0.73 12.83 -9.93
CA GLU A 87 -1.42 13.83 -10.74
C GLU A 87 -0.65 14.19 -11.99
N LYS A 88 0.66 14.46 -11.86
CA LYS A 88 1.55 14.78 -12.99
C LYS A 88 1.71 13.60 -13.97
N ASN A 89 1.60 12.37 -13.49
CA ASN A 89 1.80 11.17 -14.30
C ASN A 89 0.48 10.49 -14.74
N LEU A 90 -0.69 11.13 -14.56
CA LEU A 90 -1.97 10.61 -15.02
C LEU A 90 -1.99 10.18 -16.50
N PRO A 91 -1.36 10.92 -17.45
CA PRO A 91 -1.28 10.48 -18.84
C PRO A 91 -0.55 9.14 -19.01
N MET A 92 0.57 8.94 -18.29
CA MET A 92 1.30 7.67 -18.28
C MET A 92 0.46 6.55 -17.66
N LEU A 93 -0.22 6.81 -16.51
CA LEU A 93 -1.09 5.84 -15.87
C LEU A 93 -2.24 5.41 -16.79
N ARG A 94 -2.82 6.33 -17.53
CA ARG A 94 -3.87 6.05 -18.52
C ARG A 94 -3.36 5.13 -19.63
N GLU A 95 -2.18 5.40 -20.14
CA GLU A 95 -1.59 4.61 -21.22
C GLU A 95 -1.24 3.18 -20.77
N ILE A 96 -0.56 3.01 -19.63
CA ILE A 96 -0.25 1.67 -19.09
C ILE A 96 -1.51 0.91 -18.68
N SER A 97 -2.56 1.62 -18.27
CA SER A 97 -3.85 1.03 -17.91
C SER A 97 -4.56 0.43 -19.13
N SER A 98 -4.53 1.17 -20.25
CA SER A 98 -5.20 0.78 -21.49
C SER A 98 -4.41 -0.27 -22.28
N ASN A 99 -3.07 -0.15 -22.30
CA ASN A 99 -2.19 -0.95 -23.12
C ASN A 99 -1.01 -1.58 -22.34
N PRO A 100 -1.27 -2.37 -21.30
CA PRO A 100 -0.22 -2.87 -20.39
C PRO A 100 0.73 -3.88 -21.01
N LEU A 101 0.38 -4.46 -22.16
CA LEU A 101 1.22 -5.44 -22.86
C LEU A 101 2.21 -4.76 -23.80
N THR A 102 1.83 -3.64 -24.41
CA THR A 102 2.67 -2.86 -25.32
C THR A 102 3.47 -1.81 -24.58
N ASN A 103 2.84 -1.00 -23.73
CA ASN A 103 3.53 -0.08 -22.85
C ASN A 103 3.96 -0.83 -21.58
N LYS A 104 5.28 -0.90 -21.38
CA LYS A 104 5.90 -1.64 -20.27
C LYS A 104 6.45 -0.72 -19.17
N ASP A 105 6.10 0.56 -19.15
CA ASP A 105 6.61 1.53 -18.18
C ASP A 105 6.23 1.15 -16.73
N TRP A 106 5.12 0.47 -16.53
CA TRP A 106 4.72 -0.06 -15.22
C TRP A 106 5.77 -1.02 -14.61
N ARG A 107 6.65 -1.63 -15.42
CA ARG A 107 7.73 -2.51 -14.94
C ARG A 107 8.86 -1.76 -14.24
N LYS A 108 8.93 -0.44 -14.38
CA LYS A 108 9.92 0.41 -13.70
C LYS A 108 9.58 0.61 -12.22
N ALA A 109 8.34 0.34 -11.83
CA ALA A 109 7.91 0.44 -10.44
C ALA A 109 8.61 -0.61 -9.56
N GLU A 110 8.81 -0.29 -8.28
CA GLU A 110 9.37 -1.22 -7.30
C GLU A 110 8.50 -2.48 -7.17
N LYS A 111 7.17 -2.30 -7.21
CA LYS A 111 6.19 -3.39 -7.18
C LYS A 111 5.28 -3.34 -8.42
N PRO A 112 5.78 -3.79 -9.58
CA PRO A 112 5.12 -3.57 -10.87
C PRO A 112 3.67 -4.01 -10.96
N PHE A 113 3.32 -5.18 -10.42
CA PHE A 113 1.97 -5.74 -10.57
C PHE A 113 0.95 -4.99 -9.71
N THR A 114 1.27 -4.67 -8.47
CA THR A 114 0.39 -3.89 -7.59
C THR A 114 0.29 -2.44 -8.04
N PHE A 115 1.39 -1.88 -8.57
CA PHE A 115 1.37 -0.57 -9.23
C PHE A 115 0.42 -0.54 -10.43
N LEU A 116 0.48 -1.54 -11.31
CA LEU A 116 -0.41 -1.63 -12.47
C LEU A 116 -1.88 -1.78 -12.04
N ALA A 117 -2.15 -2.56 -10.99
CA ALA A 117 -3.49 -2.70 -10.45
C ALA A 117 -4.02 -1.35 -9.90
N ALA A 118 -3.20 -0.63 -9.12
CA ALA A 118 -3.54 0.69 -8.60
C ALA A 118 -3.76 1.71 -9.71
N ALA A 119 -2.90 1.73 -10.75
CA ALA A 119 -3.05 2.60 -11.90
C ALA A 119 -4.37 2.38 -12.63
N LYS A 120 -4.74 1.13 -12.88
CA LYS A 120 -6.02 0.78 -13.50
C LYS A 120 -7.21 1.26 -12.67
N GLU A 121 -7.17 1.03 -11.37
CA GLU A 121 -8.25 1.43 -10.46
C GLU A 121 -8.44 2.94 -10.43
N ILE A 122 -7.35 3.73 -10.38
CA ILE A 122 -7.38 5.19 -10.44
C ILE A 122 -8.04 5.66 -11.74
N ILE A 123 -7.64 5.12 -12.88
CA ILE A 123 -8.17 5.53 -14.17
C ILE A 123 -9.66 5.17 -14.28
N LEU A 124 -10.07 3.99 -13.82
CA LEU A 124 -11.47 3.59 -13.78
C LEU A 124 -12.30 4.54 -12.87
N ALA A 125 -11.76 4.91 -11.71
CA ALA A 125 -12.43 5.84 -10.81
C ALA A 125 -12.59 7.23 -11.44
N ILE A 126 -11.58 7.75 -12.11
CA ILE A 126 -11.63 9.05 -12.80
C ILE A 126 -12.63 8.98 -13.98
N ASP A 127 -12.56 7.94 -14.79
CA ASP A 127 -13.39 7.77 -15.99
C ASP A 127 -14.87 7.48 -15.67
N SER A 128 -15.17 7.09 -14.43
CA SER A 128 -16.56 6.96 -13.95
C SER A 128 -17.31 8.30 -13.90
N GLY A 129 -16.59 9.43 -13.99
CA GLY A 129 -17.15 10.79 -13.88
C GLY A 129 -17.59 11.18 -12.47
N SER A 130 -17.58 10.25 -11.50
CA SER A 130 -17.91 10.49 -10.10
C SER A 130 -17.01 9.64 -9.20
N PRO A 131 -15.75 9.99 -9.03
CA PRO A 131 -14.81 9.20 -8.23
C PRO A 131 -15.28 8.96 -6.79
N GLU A 132 -15.99 9.90 -6.20
CA GLU A 132 -16.52 9.76 -4.84
C GLU A 132 -17.51 8.59 -4.70
N ASN A 133 -18.26 8.29 -5.75
CA ASN A 133 -19.22 7.19 -5.78
C ASN A 133 -18.64 5.90 -6.35
N PHE A 134 -17.43 5.95 -6.87
CA PHE A 134 -16.75 4.76 -7.39
C PHE A 134 -16.47 3.76 -6.26
N VAL A 135 -16.85 2.51 -6.48
CA VAL A 135 -16.65 1.42 -5.52
C VAL A 135 -15.34 0.74 -5.84
N SER A 136 -14.36 0.94 -4.99
CA SER A 136 -13.06 0.28 -5.11
C SER A 136 -13.00 -1.01 -4.30
N ARG A 137 -12.32 -2.02 -4.85
CA ARG A 137 -12.09 -3.33 -4.23
C ARG A 137 -10.61 -3.64 -4.05
N ILE A 138 -9.74 -2.74 -4.48
CA ILE A 138 -8.30 -2.97 -4.42
C ILE A 138 -7.81 -2.89 -2.97
N PRO A 139 -6.99 -3.85 -2.50
CA PRO A 139 -6.36 -3.76 -1.20
C PRO A 139 -5.32 -2.64 -1.16
N VAL A 140 -5.46 -1.73 -0.22
CA VAL A 140 -4.45 -0.71 0.09
C VAL A 140 -3.68 -1.15 1.33
N ALA A 141 -2.37 -1.32 1.20
CA ALA A 141 -1.53 -1.76 2.30
C ALA A 141 -1.10 -0.58 3.19
N PHE A 142 -1.27 -0.76 4.50
CA PHE A 142 -0.73 0.12 5.51
C PHE A 142 0.26 -0.66 6.37
N ASP A 143 1.35 -0.02 6.74
CA ASP A 143 2.33 -0.58 7.65
C ASP A 143 2.65 0.42 8.76
N GLY A 144 2.90 -0.10 9.97
CA GLY A 144 3.22 0.70 11.12
C GLY A 144 4.74 0.89 11.26
N THR A 145 5.14 2.05 11.76
CA THR A 145 6.52 2.34 12.11
C THR A 145 6.75 2.06 13.59
N CYS A 146 7.45 0.98 13.95
CA CYS A 146 7.73 0.62 15.35
C CYS A 146 6.46 0.47 16.20
N ASN A 147 5.58 -0.47 15.85
CA ASN A 147 4.26 -0.66 16.47
C ASN A 147 4.26 -0.65 18.00
N GLY A 148 5.26 -1.28 18.65
CA GLY A 148 5.39 -1.28 20.10
C GLY A 148 5.55 0.13 20.67
N MET A 149 6.41 0.94 20.07
CA MET A 149 6.61 2.34 20.50
C MET A 149 5.40 3.21 20.19
N GLN A 150 4.70 2.98 19.08
CA GLN A 150 3.44 3.64 18.78
C GLN A 150 2.41 3.42 19.88
N ILE A 151 2.21 2.16 20.26
CA ILE A 151 1.25 1.78 21.32
C ILE A 151 1.67 2.41 22.66
N LEU A 152 2.94 2.28 23.05
CA LEU A 152 3.45 2.83 24.30
C LEU A 152 3.31 4.36 24.36
N SER A 153 3.63 5.05 23.27
CA SER A 153 3.49 6.50 23.18
C SER A 153 2.05 6.96 23.30
N MET A 154 1.11 6.23 22.66
CA MET A 154 -0.31 6.53 22.79
C MET A 154 -0.83 6.29 24.21
N LEU A 155 -0.49 5.16 24.84
CA LEU A 155 -0.91 4.83 26.20
C LEU A 155 -0.29 5.81 27.22
N GLY A 156 0.98 6.18 27.04
CA GLY A 156 1.70 7.10 27.90
C GLY A 156 1.40 8.58 27.64
N LYS A 157 0.62 8.89 26.59
CA LYS A 157 0.40 10.25 26.09
C LYS A 157 1.73 11.00 25.83
N ASP A 158 2.72 10.26 25.32
CA ASP A 158 4.04 10.80 24.97
C ASP A 158 4.01 11.37 23.55
N GLU A 159 3.90 12.70 23.46
CA GLU A 159 3.86 13.41 22.17
C GLU A 159 5.16 13.27 21.38
N VAL A 160 6.30 13.19 22.06
CA VAL A 160 7.62 13.06 21.42
C VAL A 160 7.75 11.69 20.76
N GLY A 161 7.40 10.63 21.47
CA GLY A 161 7.38 9.27 20.95
C GLY A 161 6.33 9.09 19.85
N ALA A 162 5.14 9.68 20.01
CA ALA A 162 4.10 9.65 18.99
C ALA A 162 4.55 10.31 17.68
N LYS A 163 5.20 11.47 17.76
CA LYS A 163 5.79 12.17 16.62
C LYS A 163 6.90 11.35 15.96
N ALA A 164 7.84 10.82 16.74
CA ALA A 164 8.96 10.01 16.25
C ALA A 164 8.52 8.70 15.58
N THR A 165 7.33 8.22 15.88
CA THR A 165 6.74 7.00 15.31
C THR A 165 5.61 7.25 14.30
N ASN A 166 5.44 8.50 13.85
CA ASN A 166 4.43 8.90 12.86
C ASN A 166 2.98 8.64 13.33
N CYS A 167 2.70 8.79 14.62
CA CYS A 167 1.36 8.71 15.22
C CYS A 167 0.70 10.05 15.46
N SER A 168 1.44 11.15 15.30
CA SER A 168 0.90 12.51 15.35
C SER A 168 0.67 13.04 13.94
N ASP A 169 -0.26 13.98 13.81
CA ASP A 169 -0.51 14.68 12.55
C ASP A 169 0.68 15.58 12.21
N CYS A 170 1.51 15.14 11.28
CA CYS A 170 2.65 15.90 10.77
C CYS A 170 2.86 15.63 9.29
N GLU A 171 3.23 16.67 8.55
CA GLU A 171 3.45 16.56 7.10
C GLU A 171 4.71 15.75 6.76
N GLU A 172 5.70 15.74 7.66
CA GLU A 172 6.97 15.05 7.48
C GLU A 172 6.94 13.65 8.10
N ARG A 173 7.56 12.71 7.39
CA ARG A 173 7.79 11.37 7.93
C ARG A 173 9.03 11.38 8.83
N PHE A 174 8.88 10.87 10.04
CA PHE A 174 9.99 10.67 10.98
C PHE A 174 10.52 9.23 10.88
N ASP A 175 11.84 9.12 11.08
CA ASP A 175 12.54 7.84 11.22
C ASP A 175 13.07 7.74 12.66
N LEU A 176 12.42 6.90 13.48
CA LEU A 176 12.79 6.70 14.87
C LEU A 176 14.21 6.15 15.00
N TYR A 177 14.62 5.23 14.13
CA TYR A 177 15.96 4.63 14.18
C TYR A 177 17.03 5.68 13.91
N LEU A 178 16.83 6.53 12.92
CA LEU A 178 17.72 7.64 12.62
C LEU A 178 17.76 8.67 13.77
N THR A 179 16.63 8.93 14.40
CA THR A 179 16.53 9.84 15.56
C THR A 179 17.35 9.32 16.74
N VAL A 180 17.22 8.03 17.07
CA VAL A 180 18.02 7.37 18.11
C VAL A 180 19.49 7.35 17.74
N ALA A 181 19.85 6.99 16.51
CA ALA A 181 21.24 6.97 16.06
C ALA A 181 21.91 8.33 16.19
N ARG A 182 21.23 9.41 15.81
CA ARG A 182 21.72 10.78 15.96
C ARG A 182 21.87 11.21 17.43
N ALA A 183 20.96 10.77 18.29
CA ALA A 183 21.08 11.04 19.73
C ALA A 183 22.30 10.36 20.34
N VAL A 184 22.52 9.07 20.03
CA VAL A 184 23.68 8.31 20.47
C VAL A 184 24.99 8.92 19.93
N GLN A 185 25.03 9.27 18.66
CA GLN A 185 26.20 9.93 18.05
C GLN A 185 26.58 11.23 18.76
N LYS A 186 25.59 12.04 19.15
CA LYS A 186 25.83 13.26 19.92
C LYS A 186 26.36 13.01 21.33
N LEU A 187 26.00 11.91 21.96
CA LEU A 187 26.53 11.53 23.27
C LEU A 187 27.99 11.08 23.14
N ILE A 188 28.32 10.22 22.19
CA ILE A 188 29.71 9.73 21.95
C ILE A 188 30.65 10.89 21.57
N ALA A 189 30.17 11.88 20.81
CA ALA A 189 31.00 13.03 20.41
C ALA A 189 31.25 14.05 21.52
N ARG A 190 30.67 13.86 22.72
CA ARG A 190 30.87 14.72 23.91
C ARG A 190 31.91 14.17 24.87
N ASP A 191 32.30 12.91 24.70
CA ASP A 191 33.39 12.25 25.42
C ASP A 191 34.71 12.34 24.60
#